data_7395b8b08f332449f61bb376d24f093b
#
_entry.id   7395b8b08f332449f61bb376d24f093b
#
_cell.length_a   1.000
_cell.length_b   1.000
_cell.length_c   1.000
_cell.angle_alpha   90.00
_cell.angle_beta   90.00
_cell.angle_gamma   90.00
#
_symmetry.space_group_name_H-M   'P 1'
#
loop_
_entity.id
_entity.type
_entity.pdbx_description
1 polymer ?
#
loop_
_entity_poly.entity_id
_entity_poly.type
_entity_poly.pdbx_seq_one_letter_code
_entity_poly.pdbx_strand_id
1 'polypeptide(L)'
;LHANSPRECLGRMENMILMGDIKIPKEAISRQIADSVDLVVQIKRLRDGSRRVTSITEVIGMEGEVIVTQELFKFEYMEEDKDGKIMGEYRALGLRPYTLEKARMFGFDQPFLEACL
;
A
#
# COMPACT_ATOMS: atom_id res chain seq x y z
N LEU A 1 -5.22 -9.10 5.97
CA LEU A 1 -5.34 -9.80 4.70
C LEU A 1 -3.98 -10.34 4.26
N HIS A 2 -3.92 -11.62 3.92
CA HIS A 2 -2.69 -12.24 3.42
C HIS A 2 -2.50 -11.99 1.93
N ALA A 3 -1.44 -11.30 1.58
CA ALA A 3 -1.08 -11.03 0.20
C ALA A 3 0.43 -10.81 0.07
N ASN A 4 0.98 -11.11 -1.09
CA ASN A 4 2.41 -10.97 -1.34
C ASN A 4 2.81 -9.59 -1.88
N SER A 5 1.83 -8.80 -2.29
CA SER A 5 2.03 -7.44 -2.81
C SER A 5 0.77 -6.61 -2.61
N PRO A 6 0.87 -5.27 -2.67
CA PRO A 6 -0.31 -4.41 -2.64
C PRO A 6 -1.31 -4.72 -3.76
N ARG A 7 -0.83 -5.00 -4.97
CA ARG A 7 -1.67 -5.35 -6.10
C ARG A 7 -2.44 -6.64 -5.84
N GLU A 8 -1.78 -7.65 -5.31
CA GLU A 8 -2.43 -8.91 -4.93
C GLU A 8 -3.45 -8.71 -3.82
N CYS A 9 -3.16 -7.84 -2.87
CA CYS A 9 -4.08 -7.48 -1.80
C CYS A 9 -5.39 -6.95 -2.36
N LEU A 10 -5.33 -5.99 -3.27
CA LEU A 10 -6.51 -5.42 -3.91
C LEU A 10 -7.30 -6.47 -4.70
N GLY A 11 -6.60 -7.33 -5.45
CA GLY A 11 -7.22 -8.43 -6.18
C GLY A 11 -7.93 -9.44 -5.28
N ARG A 12 -7.33 -9.76 -4.14
CA ARG A 12 -7.95 -10.64 -3.15
C ARG A 12 -9.20 -10.02 -2.54
N MET A 13 -9.18 -8.72 -2.26
CA MET A 13 -10.36 -8.01 -1.77
C MET A 13 -11.50 -8.09 -2.78
N GLU A 14 -11.20 -7.87 -4.06
CA GLU A 14 -12.20 -7.99 -5.13
C GLU A 14 -12.80 -9.39 -5.17
N ASN A 15 -11.97 -10.43 -5.13
CA ASN A 15 -12.42 -11.82 -5.16
C ASN A 15 -13.26 -12.18 -3.94
N MET A 16 -12.89 -11.71 -2.76
CA MET A 16 -13.64 -11.98 -1.54
C MET A 16 -15.06 -11.39 -1.61
N ILE A 17 -15.18 -10.20 -2.18
CA ILE A 17 -16.49 -9.54 -2.35
C ILE A 17 -17.30 -10.27 -3.43
N LEU A 18 -16.67 -10.69 -4.53
CA LEU A 18 -17.32 -11.44 -5.59
C LEU A 18 -17.87 -12.79 -5.13
N MET A 19 -17.23 -13.41 -4.13
CA MET A 19 -17.65 -14.68 -3.55
C MET A 19 -18.79 -14.54 -2.55
N GLY A 20 -19.17 -13.31 -2.19
CA GLY A 20 -20.28 -13.05 -1.28
C GLY A 20 -21.65 -13.30 -1.93
N ASP A 21 -22.70 -13.29 -1.10
CA ASP A 21 -24.07 -13.57 -1.53
C ASP A 21 -24.67 -12.44 -2.40
N ILE A 22 -24.12 -11.24 -2.31
CA ILE A 22 -24.59 -10.09 -3.08
C ILE A 22 -23.81 -10.05 -4.40
N LYS A 23 -24.57 -10.11 -5.52
CA LYS A 23 -23.96 -10.03 -6.85
C LYS A 23 -23.82 -8.57 -7.26
N ILE A 24 -22.60 -8.07 -7.23
CA ILE A 24 -22.24 -6.72 -7.66
C ILE A 24 -21.32 -6.86 -8.88
N PRO A 25 -21.48 -6.05 -9.94
CA PRO A 25 -20.56 -6.06 -11.07
C PRO A 25 -19.13 -5.77 -10.61
N LYS A 26 -18.16 -6.44 -11.22
CA LYS A 26 -16.73 -6.31 -10.84
C LYS A 26 -16.26 -4.86 -10.86
N GLU A 27 -16.69 -4.09 -11.86
CA GLU A 27 -16.32 -2.67 -11.98
C GLU A 27 -16.78 -1.85 -10.78
N ALA A 28 -17.99 -2.12 -10.28
CA ALA A 28 -18.53 -1.43 -9.11
C ALA A 28 -17.74 -1.81 -7.85
N ILE A 29 -17.32 -3.06 -7.74
CA ILE A 29 -16.49 -3.53 -6.62
C ILE A 29 -15.15 -2.83 -6.62
N SER A 30 -14.48 -2.80 -7.77
CA SER A 30 -13.16 -2.15 -7.91
C SER A 30 -13.23 -0.67 -7.58
N ARG A 31 -14.30 0.00 -8.05
CA ARG A 31 -14.52 1.42 -7.75
C ARG A 31 -14.74 1.67 -6.26
N GLN A 32 -15.53 0.82 -5.60
CA GLN A 32 -15.74 0.94 -4.16
C GLN A 32 -14.46 0.75 -3.37
N ILE A 33 -13.64 -0.20 -3.76
CA ILE A 33 -12.32 -0.42 -3.13
C ILE A 33 -11.45 0.81 -3.32
N ALA A 34 -11.36 1.33 -4.55
CA ALA A 34 -10.55 2.51 -4.85
C ALA A 34 -11.02 3.75 -4.08
N ASP A 35 -12.33 3.91 -3.86
CA ASP A 35 -12.89 5.03 -3.13
C ASP A 35 -12.73 4.90 -1.61
N SER A 36 -12.62 3.68 -1.11
CA SER A 36 -12.62 3.39 0.33
C SER A 36 -11.23 3.19 0.93
N VAL A 37 -10.30 2.63 0.17
CA VAL A 37 -8.94 2.33 0.63
C VAL A 37 -8.01 3.47 0.23
N ASP A 38 -7.35 4.06 1.22
CA ASP A 38 -6.38 5.13 0.98
C ASP A 38 -4.96 4.58 0.85
N LEU A 39 -4.57 3.69 1.75
CA LEU A 39 -3.20 3.18 1.83
C LEU A 39 -3.20 1.66 1.99
N VAL A 40 -2.22 1.03 1.37
CA VAL A 40 -1.92 -0.39 1.58
C VAL A 40 -0.54 -0.49 2.19
N VAL A 41 -0.48 -1.03 3.40
CA VAL A 41 0.79 -1.25 4.11
C VAL A 41 1.14 -2.72 3.99
N GLN A 42 2.23 -3.01 3.29
CA GLN A 42 2.70 -4.38 3.07
C GLN A 42 3.71 -4.76 4.14
N ILE A 43 3.43 -5.86 4.82
CA ILE A 43 4.32 -6.42 5.84
C ILE A 43 4.79 -7.78 5.34
N LYS A 44 6.10 -8.01 5.39
CA LYS A 44 6.69 -9.30 5.02
C LYS A 44 7.56 -9.84 6.15
N ARG A 45 7.58 -11.16 6.24
CA ARG A 45 8.57 -11.87 7.03
C ARG A 45 9.82 -12.05 6.16
N LEU A 46 10.92 -11.46 6.59
CA LEU A 46 12.17 -11.53 5.86
C LEU A 46 12.92 -12.82 6.16
N ARG A 47 13.99 -13.07 5.40
CA ARG A 47 14.79 -14.29 5.48
C ARG A 47 15.40 -14.52 6.86
N ASP A 48 15.69 -13.44 7.60
CA ASP A 48 16.21 -13.52 8.98
C ASP A 48 15.13 -13.82 10.03
N GLY A 49 13.87 -13.98 9.60
CA GLY A 49 12.74 -14.20 10.47
C GLY A 49 12.07 -12.94 11.00
N SER A 50 12.65 -11.78 10.79
CA SER A 50 12.03 -10.51 11.21
C SER A 50 10.85 -10.16 10.32
N ARG A 51 9.86 -9.46 10.91
CA ARG A 51 8.72 -8.92 10.16
C ARG A 51 8.91 -7.43 10.01
N ARG A 52 8.81 -6.95 8.78
CA ARG A 52 9.00 -5.54 8.49
C ARG A 52 7.94 -5.05 7.53
N VAL A 53 7.59 -3.76 7.67
CA VAL A 53 6.85 -3.06 6.63
C VAL A 53 7.79 -2.92 5.42
N THR A 54 7.40 -3.49 4.29
CA THR A 54 8.24 -3.47 3.08
C THR A 54 7.81 -2.41 2.09
N SER A 55 6.55 -1.99 2.14
CA SER A 55 6.08 -0.88 1.30
C SER A 55 4.83 -0.24 1.88
N ILE A 56 4.65 1.03 1.55
CA ILE A 56 3.40 1.76 1.77
C ILE A 56 2.99 2.31 0.42
N THR A 57 1.82 1.87 -0.06
CA THR A 57 1.31 2.20 -1.39
C THR A 57 -0.02 2.91 -1.24
N GLU A 58 -0.16 4.03 -1.95
CA GLU A 58 -1.38 4.82 -1.98
C GLU A 58 -2.28 4.35 -3.11
N VAL A 59 -3.58 4.25 -2.85
CA VAL A 59 -4.59 4.01 -3.86
C VAL A 59 -5.06 5.37 -4.37
N ILE A 60 -4.83 5.65 -5.66
CA ILE A 60 -5.13 6.95 -6.25
C ILE A 60 -6.57 7.00 -6.77
N GLY A 61 -7.04 5.94 -7.40
CA GLY A 61 -8.36 5.89 -8.02
C GLY A 61 -8.43 4.81 -9.09
N MET A 62 -9.25 5.06 -10.09
CA MET A 62 -9.45 4.12 -11.21
C MET A 62 -9.00 4.74 -12.53
N GLU A 63 -8.42 3.91 -13.37
CA GLU A 63 -8.18 4.24 -14.77
C GLU A 63 -8.80 3.11 -15.59
N GLY A 64 -9.96 3.39 -16.23
CA GLY A 64 -10.77 2.33 -16.81
C GLY A 64 -11.25 1.34 -15.77
N GLU A 65 -10.91 0.08 -15.92
CA GLU A 65 -11.27 -1.01 -15.00
C GLU A 65 -10.17 -1.33 -13.98
N VAL A 66 -9.06 -0.59 -14.02
CA VAL A 66 -7.87 -0.86 -13.21
C VAL A 66 -7.76 0.13 -12.06
N ILE A 67 -7.54 -0.38 -10.85
CA ILE A 67 -7.22 0.44 -9.69
C ILE A 67 -5.77 0.94 -9.86
N VAL A 68 -5.60 2.26 -9.79
CA VAL A 68 -4.30 2.91 -9.94
C VAL A 68 -3.70 3.17 -8.56
N THR A 69 -2.44 2.80 -8.41
CA THR A 69 -1.71 2.96 -7.15
C THR A 69 -0.37 3.64 -7.39
N GLN A 70 0.17 4.26 -6.34
CA GLN A 70 1.56 4.71 -6.35
C GLN A 70 2.25 4.35 -5.04
N GLU A 71 3.47 3.85 -5.15
CA GLU A 71 4.26 3.50 -3.99
C GLU A 71 4.89 4.76 -3.40
N LEU A 72 4.66 5.00 -2.10
CA LEU A 72 5.19 6.17 -1.39
C LEU A 72 6.49 5.86 -0.67
N PHE A 73 6.58 4.67 -0.06
CA PHE A 73 7.73 4.23 0.71
C PHE A 73 8.03 2.78 0.42
N LYS A 74 9.30 2.43 0.46
CA LYS A 74 9.73 1.04 0.37
C LYS A 74 10.90 0.77 1.31
N PHE A 75 11.05 -0.48 1.71
CA PHE A 75 12.22 -0.96 2.42
C PHE A 75 13.26 -1.40 1.39
N GLU A 76 14.46 -0.81 1.42
CA GLU A 76 15.58 -1.23 0.58
C GLU A 76 16.50 -2.14 1.36
N TYR A 77 16.60 -3.39 0.88
CA TYR A 77 17.55 -4.35 1.39
C TYR A 77 18.97 -3.91 1.01
N MET A 78 19.87 -3.88 1.99
CA MET A 78 21.27 -3.53 1.76
C MET A 78 22.18 -4.73 1.89
N GLU A 79 22.21 -5.36 3.07
CA GLU A 79 23.09 -6.51 3.33
C GLU A 79 22.63 -7.27 4.56
N GLU A 80 23.26 -8.44 4.79
CA GLU A 80 23.10 -9.16 6.05
C GLU A 80 24.31 -8.87 6.93
N ASP A 81 24.07 -8.71 8.24
CA ASP A 81 25.17 -8.59 9.18
C ASP A 81 25.79 -9.97 9.51
N LYS A 82 26.78 -9.99 10.41
CA LYS A 82 27.48 -11.20 10.80
C LYS A 82 26.59 -12.26 11.43
N ASP A 83 25.48 -11.84 12.03
CA ASP A 83 24.50 -12.72 12.69
C ASP A 83 23.37 -13.14 11.77
N GLY A 84 23.42 -12.79 10.49
CA GLY A 84 22.41 -13.09 9.50
C GLY A 84 21.21 -12.17 9.54
N LYS A 85 21.26 -11.07 10.30
CA LYS A 85 20.19 -10.09 10.32
C LYS A 85 20.21 -9.23 9.07
N ILE A 86 19.03 -9.00 8.53
CA ILE A 86 18.87 -8.17 7.34
C ILE A 86 18.99 -6.70 7.72
N MET A 87 19.93 -6.03 7.08
CA MET A 87 20.16 -4.60 7.18
C MET A 87 19.55 -3.92 5.98
N GLY A 88 18.87 -2.83 6.22
CA GLY A 88 18.28 -2.04 5.16
C GLY A 88 17.75 -0.73 5.71
N GLU A 89 17.18 0.06 4.85
CA GLU A 89 16.60 1.35 5.22
C GLU A 89 15.28 1.60 4.51
N TYR A 90 14.44 2.40 5.13
CA TYR A 90 13.21 2.86 4.53
C TYR A 90 13.49 4.08 3.67
N ARG A 91 12.97 4.05 2.45
CA ARG A 91 13.17 5.12 1.49
C ARG A 91 11.84 5.70 1.05
N ALA A 92 11.70 7.02 1.19
CA ALA A 92 10.61 7.75 0.55
C ALA A 92 10.92 7.90 -0.94
N LEU A 93 9.92 7.71 -1.79
CA LEU A 93 10.11 7.77 -3.24
C LEU A 93 10.02 9.18 -3.82
N GLY A 94 9.86 10.20 -2.97
CA GLY A 94 9.84 11.59 -3.39
C GLY A 94 8.56 12.00 -4.12
N LEU A 95 7.47 11.28 -3.90
CA LEU A 95 6.20 11.56 -4.55
C LEU A 95 5.26 12.31 -3.61
N ARG A 96 4.54 13.29 -4.18
CA ARG A 96 3.49 13.99 -3.45
C ARG A 96 2.28 13.08 -3.32
N PRO A 97 1.81 12.77 -2.09
CA PRO A 97 0.66 11.87 -1.93
C PRO A 97 -0.65 12.56 -2.29
N TYR A 98 -1.55 11.81 -2.91
CA TYR A 98 -2.91 12.29 -3.20
C TYR A 98 -3.77 12.37 -1.93
N THR A 99 -3.48 11.55 -0.92
CA THR A 99 -4.15 11.59 0.39
C THR A 99 -3.76 12.81 1.23
N LEU A 100 -2.91 13.69 0.71
CA LEU A 100 -2.49 14.92 1.39
C LEU A 100 -3.68 15.81 1.75
N GLU A 101 -4.69 15.88 0.88
CA GLU A 101 -5.90 16.65 1.14
C GLU A 101 -6.64 16.16 2.39
N LYS A 102 -6.75 14.83 2.53
CA LYS A 102 -7.36 14.23 3.71
C LYS A 102 -6.55 14.52 4.97
N ALA A 103 -5.23 14.42 4.87
CA ALA A 103 -4.34 14.76 5.99
C ALA A 103 -4.47 16.22 6.40
N ARG A 104 -4.66 17.12 5.44
CA ARG A 104 -4.87 18.55 5.70
C ARG A 104 -6.10 18.80 6.54
N MET A 105 -7.20 18.07 6.31
CA MET A 105 -8.41 18.18 7.07
C MET A 105 -8.21 17.89 8.56
N PHE A 106 -7.20 17.10 8.91
CA PHE A 106 -6.85 16.75 10.28
C PHE A 106 -5.62 17.48 10.80
N GLY A 107 -5.06 18.42 10.02
CA GLY A 107 -3.89 19.20 10.42
C GLY A 107 -2.55 18.50 10.30
N PHE A 108 -2.48 17.39 9.57
CA PHE A 108 -1.27 16.58 9.42
C PHE A 108 -0.60 16.68 8.04
N ASP A 109 -1.02 17.63 7.20
CA ASP A 109 -0.51 17.77 5.84
C ASP A 109 1.01 18.04 5.78
N GLN A 110 1.52 18.97 6.58
CA GLN A 110 2.93 19.31 6.55
C GLN A 110 3.85 18.16 6.98
N PRO A 111 3.63 17.52 8.15
CA PRO A 111 4.45 16.36 8.53
C PRO A 111 4.36 15.22 7.51
N PHE A 112 3.18 14.98 6.95
CA PHE A 112 2.99 13.93 5.95
C PHE A 112 3.76 14.22 4.66
N LEU A 113 3.66 15.44 4.15
CA LEU A 113 4.37 15.85 2.95
C LEU A 113 5.89 15.78 3.14
N GLU A 114 6.39 16.26 4.28
CA GLU A 114 7.80 16.20 4.62
C GLU A 114 8.32 14.76 4.67
N ALA A 115 7.52 13.83 5.22
CA ALA A 115 7.88 12.42 5.28
C ALA A 115 7.97 11.78 3.88
N CYS A 116 7.14 12.21 2.92
CA CYS A 116 7.08 11.65 1.57
C CYS A 116 8.17 12.20 0.64
N LEU A 117 8.73 13.34 0.94
CA LEU A 117 9.78 13.98 0.14
C LEU A 117 11.17 13.76 0.78
#